data_06dbc6adf6eb19f533154ddee60d2068
#
_entry.id   06dbc6adf6eb19f533154ddee60d2068
#
_cell.length_a   1.000
_cell.length_b   1.000
_cell.length_c   1.000
_cell.angle_alpha   90.00
_cell.angle_beta   90.00
_cell.angle_gamma   90.00
#
_symmetry.space_group_name_H-M   'P 1'
#
loop_
_entity.id
_entity.type
_entity.pdbx_description
1 polymer ?
#
loop_
_entity_poly.entity_id
_entity_poly.type
_entity_poly.pdbx_seq_one_letter_code
_entity_poly.pdbx_strand_id
1 'polypeptide(L)'
;MKNRQFIVFALLLACPLLLHGQETSLCGKESCNKGYIRHPWYGKKVGYIGDSITDPNCYGDNIKKCWDFLKEWLDITPYVYGVSGRQWNDVPRQAEQLKKEHGEEVDAIVVLMGTNDFNSSVPVGTWFAEKEEQVMAARGETKKLETRKRRVPIMTNDTYKGRINIGLSHLKKLFPDKQIVLLTPLHRSLAEFGEKNVQPDESYQNKCGEYVDAYVQALMACT
;
A
#
# COMPACT_ATOMS: atom_id res chain seq x y z
N MET A 1 6.82 -1.79 -24.71
CA MET A 1 6.82 -1.71 -23.23
C MET A 1 5.71 -0.77 -22.84
N LYS A 2 4.61 -1.28 -22.27
CA LYS A 2 3.47 -0.46 -21.83
C LYS A 2 3.81 0.14 -20.47
N ASN A 3 3.82 1.48 -20.37
CA ASN A 3 3.95 2.21 -19.12
C ASN A 3 2.80 1.83 -18.19
N ARG A 4 3.12 1.23 -17.07
CA ARG A 4 2.17 0.94 -15.98
C ARG A 4 2.36 2.00 -14.91
N GLN A 5 1.35 2.83 -14.74
CA GLN A 5 1.32 3.88 -13.73
C GLN A 5 0.93 3.28 -12.37
N PHE A 6 1.77 3.52 -11.37
CA PHE A 6 1.39 3.39 -9.97
C PHE A 6 0.78 4.72 -9.53
N ILE A 7 -0.35 4.65 -8.86
CA ILE A 7 -0.99 5.82 -8.28
C ILE A 7 -0.88 5.72 -6.76
N VAL A 8 -0.15 6.67 -6.17
CA VAL A 8 -0.14 6.86 -4.71
C VAL A 8 -1.20 7.92 -4.40
N PHE A 9 -2.21 7.54 -3.64
CA PHE A 9 -3.17 8.49 -3.08
C PHE A 9 -2.79 8.81 -1.64
N ALA A 10 -2.40 10.05 -1.40
CA ALA A 10 -2.45 10.62 -0.07
C ALA A 10 -3.92 11.00 0.20
N LEU A 11 -4.60 10.28 1.08
CA LEU A 11 -5.94 10.69 1.53
C LEU A 11 -5.77 11.87 2.49
N LEU A 12 -5.88 13.08 1.96
CA LEU A 12 -6.13 14.26 2.77
C LEU A 12 -7.58 14.19 3.25
N LEU A 13 -7.79 13.81 4.50
CA LEU A 13 -9.05 13.99 5.21
C LEU A 13 -9.25 15.49 5.48
N ALA A 14 -9.87 16.19 4.54
CA ALA A 14 -10.43 17.51 4.81
C ALA A 14 -11.64 17.34 5.74
N CYS A 15 -11.54 17.89 6.93
CA CYS A 15 -12.64 17.99 7.89
C CYS A 15 -13.78 18.82 7.27
N PRO A 16 -15.02 18.33 7.15
CA PRO A 16 -16.11 19.14 6.63
C PRO A 16 -16.62 20.07 7.74
N LEU A 17 -16.52 21.36 7.49
CA LEU A 17 -17.31 22.37 8.18
C LEU A 17 -18.80 22.07 8.01
N LEU A 18 -19.50 22.07 9.13
CA LEU A 18 -20.96 21.96 9.26
C LEU A 18 -21.68 22.89 8.29
N LEU A 19 -22.31 22.35 7.29
CA LEU A 19 -23.42 22.98 6.58
C LEU A 19 -24.65 22.09 6.73
N HIS A 20 -25.63 22.61 7.45
CA HIS A 20 -27.01 22.12 7.50
C HIS A 20 -27.60 22.15 6.10
N GLY A 21 -28.18 21.06 5.68
CA GLY A 21 -29.10 21.12 4.55
C GLY A 21 -29.21 19.84 3.73
N GLN A 22 -30.33 19.17 3.90
CA GLN A 22 -30.99 18.23 3.01
C GLN A 22 -30.35 16.85 2.80
N GLU A 23 -31.03 15.86 3.34
CA GLU A 23 -30.96 14.46 2.90
C GLU A 23 -31.10 14.37 1.38
N THR A 24 -29.99 14.23 0.68
CA THR A 24 -30.03 13.72 -0.68
C THR A 24 -30.13 12.21 -0.60
N SER A 25 -31.32 11.68 -0.84
CA SER A 25 -31.55 10.25 -1.05
C SER A 25 -30.53 9.76 -2.06
N LEU A 26 -29.71 8.79 -1.68
CA LEU A 26 -28.84 8.05 -2.59
C LEU A 26 -29.69 7.53 -3.74
N CYS A 27 -29.41 8.00 -4.93
CA CYS A 27 -30.13 7.70 -6.16
C CYS A 27 -30.27 6.19 -6.33
N GLY A 28 -31.52 5.71 -6.43
CA GLY A 28 -31.81 4.32 -6.73
C GLY A 28 -31.13 3.86 -8.02
N LYS A 29 -30.85 2.55 -8.12
CA LYS A 29 -30.06 1.91 -9.20
C LYS A 29 -30.45 2.27 -10.64
N GLU A 30 -31.62 2.87 -10.89
CA GLU A 30 -32.14 3.17 -12.23
C GLU A 30 -32.03 4.62 -12.70
N SER A 31 -31.70 5.61 -11.83
CA SER A 31 -31.73 7.03 -12.25
C SER A 31 -30.37 7.63 -12.60
N CYS A 32 -29.27 6.89 -12.49
CA CYS A 32 -27.91 7.38 -12.77
C CYS A 32 -27.48 7.40 -14.24
N ASN A 33 -28.42 7.27 -15.19
CA ASN A 33 -28.10 7.14 -16.63
C ASN A 33 -27.93 8.47 -17.39
N LYS A 34 -27.78 9.62 -16.70
CA LYS A 34 -27.52 10.90 -17.37
C LYS A 34 -26.12 11.40 -17.09
N GLY A 35 -25.13 10.91 -17.85
CA GLY A 35 -23.87 11.62 -18.06
C GLY A 35 -22.80 11.53 -16.96
N TYR A 36 -22.98 10.74 -15.92
CA TYR A 36 -21.96 10.53 -14.91
C TYR A 36 -21.00 9.41 -15.34
N ILE A 37 -19.71 9.71 -15.40
CA ILE A 37 -18.67 8.69 -15.61
C ILE A 37 -18.64 7.82 -14.35
N ARG A 38 -19.01 6.55 -14.49
CA ARG A 38 -18.96 5.58 -13.40
C ARG A 38 -17.50 5.36 -12.99
N HIS A 39 -17.22 5.39 -11.69
CA HIS A 39 -15.86 5.15 -11.18
C HIS A 39 -15.31 3.81 -11.72
N PRO A 40 -14.03 3.73 -12.18
CA PRO A 40 -13.45 2.51 -12.76
C PRO A 40 -13.52 1.27 -11.87
N TRP A 41 -13.59 1.48 -10.56
CA TRP A 41 -13.67 0.39 -9.57
C TRP A 41 -15.10 -0.05 -9.24
N TYR A 42 -16.12 0.55 -9.82
CA TYR A 42 -17.50 0.15 -9.53
C TYR A 42 -17.73 -1.31 -9.87
N GLY A 43 -18.24 -2.09 -8.88
CA GLY A 43 -18.49 -3.52 -9.01
C GLY A 43 -17.25 -4.40 -9.12
N LYS A 44 -16.06 -3.86 -8.81
CA LYS A 44 -14.79 -4.60 -8.90
C LYS A 44 -14.51 -5.45 -7.66
N LYS A 45 -13.71 -6.50 -7.85
CA LYS A 45 -13.22 -7.38 -6.79
C LYS A 45 -11.82 -6.91 -6.37
N VAL A 46 -11.68 -6.46 -5.13
CA VAL A 46 -10.46 -5.79 -4.66
C VAL A 46 -9.86 -6.53 -3.47
N GLY A 47 -8.61 -6.95 -3.62
CA GLY A 47 -7.82 -7.54 -2.53
C GLY A 47 -7.25 -6.47 -1.60
N TYR A 48 -7.36 -6.65 -0.30
CA TYR A 48 -6.82 -5.76 0.72
C TYR A 48 -5.78 -6.50 1.56
N ILE A 49 -4.55 -6.01 1.50
CA ILE A 49 -3.39 -6.50 2.25
C ILE A 49 -3.00 -5.44 3.25
N GLY A 50 -2.78 -5.82 4.52
CA GLY A 50 -2.46 -4.82 5.53
C GLY A 50 -2.28 -5.37 6.94
N ASP A 51 -2.29 -4.46 7.87
CA ASP A 51 -2.16 -4.70 9.31
C ASP A 51 -3.51 -4.54 10.05
N SER A 52 -3.48 -4.15 11.34
CA SER A 52 -4.68 -3.95 12.17
C SER A 52 -5.67 -2.92 11.62
N ILE A 53 -5.21 -1.95 10.84
CA ILE A 53 -6.07 -0.92 10.23
C ILE A 53 -6.96 -1.56 9.15
N THR A 54 -6.45 -2.59 8.49
CA THR A 54 -7.14 -3.36 7.44
C THR A 54 -7.88 -4.58 7.97
N ASP A 55 -7.40 -5.18 9.07
CA ASP A 55 -7.91 -6.42 9.67
C ASP A 55 -9.40 -6.31 10.03
N PRO A 56 -10.27 -7.17 9.48
CA PRO A 56 -11.71 -7.15 9.77
C PRO A 56 -12.01 -7.47 11.23
N ASN A 57 -11.13 -8.20 11.93
CA ASN A 57 -11.34 -8.65 13.31
C ASN A 57 -10.75 -7.68 14.36
N CYS A 58 -10.10 -6.60 13.92
CA CYS A 58 -9.49 -5.63 14.82
C CYS A 58 -10.44 -4.46 15.10
N TYR A 59 -10.49 -4.01 16.37
CA TYR A 59 -11.29 -2.88 16.89
C TYR A 59 -12.80 -3.11 16.96
N GLY A 60 -13.30 -4.35 16.81
CA GLY A 60 -14.71 -4.72 16.97
C GLY A 60 -15.59 -4.35 15.78
N ASP A 61 -16.83 -4.85 15.82
CA ASP A 61 -17.77 -4.82 14.68
C ASP A 61 -18.36 -3.43 14.37
N ASN A 62 -18.22 -2.48 15.28
CA ASN A 62 -18.80 -1.14 15.14
C ASN A 62 -17.90 -0.13 14.37
N ILE A 63 -16.68 -0.53 14.01
CA ILE A 63 -15.73 0.34 13.32
C ILE A 63 -15.64 -0.04 11.86
N LYS A 64 -16.21 0.79 10.99
CA LYS A 64 -16.06 0.65 9.54
C LYS A 64 -14.63 0.91 9.12
N LYS A 65 -14.12 0.03 8.28
CA LYS A 65 -12.80 0.14 7.65
C LYS A 65 -12.91 0.85 6.29
N CYS A 66 -11.80 1.26 5.71
CA CYS A 66 -11.80 1.92 4.41
C CYS A 66 -12.47 1.09 3.31
N TRP A 67 -12.30 -0.23 3.33
CA TRP A 67 -12.91 -1.15 2.38
C TRP A 67 -14.43 -1.32 2.57
N ASP A 68 -14.98 -1.10 3.78
CA ASP A 68 -16.44 -1.05 4.01
C ASP A 68 -17.07 0.15 3.30
N PHE A 69 -16.45 1.34 3.42
CA PHE A 69 -16.92 2.53 2.73
C PHE A 69 -16.85 2.37 1.21
N LEU A 70 -15.76 1.79 0.70
CA LEU A 70 -15.62 1.55 -0.74
C LEU A 70 -16.63 0.51 -1.24
N LYS A 71 -16.96 -0.50 -0.44
CA LYS A 71 -18.03 -1.43 -0.73
C LYS A 71 -19.38 -0.71 -0.85
N GLU A 72 -19.70 0.18 0.09
CA GLU A 72 -20.96 0.94 0.08
C GLU A 72 -21.04 1.91 -1.10
N TRP A 73 -19.96 2.62 -1.41
CA TRP A 73 -19.96 3.67 -2.42
C TRP A 73 -19.76 3.17 -3.86
N LEU A 74 -18.98 2.14 -4.01
CA LEU A 74 -18.54 1.65 -5.32
C LEU A 74 -19.03 0.22 -5.62
N ASP A 75 -19.81 -0.39 -4.75
CA ASP A 75 -20.30 -1.77 -4.91
C ASP A 75 -19.16 -2.78 -5.15
N ILE A 76 -17.98 -2.52 -4.57
CA ILE A 76 -16.85 -3.44 -4.67
C ILE A 76 -17.11 -4.71 -3.84
N THR A 77 -16.48 -5.82 -4.25
CA THR A 77 -16.35 -7.03 -3.43
C THR A 77 -14.96 -7.02 -2.79
N PRO A 78 -14.82 -6.73 -1.47
CA PRO A 78 -13.53 -6.72 -0.80
C PRO A 78 -13.09 -8.13 -0.40
N TYR A 79 -11.85 -8.49 -0.72
CA TYR A 79 -11.16 -9.69 -0.24
C TYR A 79 -10.07 -9.26 0.73
N VAL A 80 -10.33 -9.40 2.04
CA VAL A 80 -9.52 -8.77 3.09
C VAL A 80 -8.61 -9.78 3.77
N TYR A 81 -7.28 -9.53 3.70
CA TYR A 81 -6.21 -10.37 4.25
C TYR A 81 -5.37 -9.65 5.30
N GLY A 82 -5.76 -8.43 5.69
CA GLY A 82 -5.10 -7.69 6.75
C GLY A 82 -5.11 -8.46 8.07
N VAL A 83 -3.98 -8.44 8.79
CA VAL A 83 -3.81 -9.09 10.08
C VAL A 83 -3.13 -8.14 11.06
N SER A 84 -3.70 -7.98 12.24
CA SER A 84 -3.19 -7.10 13.30
C SER A 84 -1.71 -7.37 13.62
N GLY A 85 -0.93 -6.31 13.79
CA GLY A 85 0.49 -6.35 14.15
C GLY A 85 1.44 -6.69 13.01
N ARG A 86 0.95 -6.97 11.79
CA ARG A 86 1.81 -7.35 10.65
C ARG A 86 2.56 -6.16 10.07
N GLN A 87 3.67 -6.48 9.41
CA GLN A 87 4.65 -5.58 8.82
C GLN A 87 4.85 -5.92 7.34
N TRP A 88 5.62 -5.13 6.59
CA TRP A 88 5.88 -5.36 5.16
C TRP A 88 6.43 -6.75 4.83
N ASN A 89 7.17 -7.39 5.74
CA ASN A 89 7.66 -8.76 5.55
C ASN A 89 6.55 -9.81 5.49
N ASP A 90 5.32 -9.48 5.89
CA ASP A 90 4.15 -10.38 5.80
C ASP A 90 3.35 -10.22 4.49
N VAL A 91 3.62 -9.19 3.69
CA VAL A 91 2.94 -8.94 2.41
C VAL A 91 3.02 -10.14 1.46
N PRO A 92 4.16 -10.84 1.29
CA PRO A 92 4.22 -12.04 0.45
C PRO A 92 3.22 -13.12 0.87
N ARG A 93 3.13 -13.43 2.17
CA ARG A 93 2.21 -14.45 2.70
C ARG A 93 0.74 -14.08 2.44
N GLN A 94 0.35 -12.82 2.71
CA GLN A 94 -1.02 -12.34 2.47
C GLN A 94 -1.34 -12.36 0.97
N ALA A 95 -0.39 -12.01 0.12
CA ALA A 95 -0.54 -12.03 -1.34
C ALA A 95 -0.71 -13.46 -1.88
N GLU A 96 0.04 -14.43 -1.34
CA GLU A 96 -0.09 -15.85 -1.69
C GLU A 96 -1.47 -16.39 -1.30
N GLN A 97 -1.95 -16.03 -0.11
CA GLN A 97 -3.26 -16.44 0.34
C GLN A 97 -4.37 -15.85 -0.56
N LEU A 98 -4.30 -14.55 -0.87
CA LEU A 98 -5.21 -13.90 -1.83
C LEU A 98 -5.18 -14.61 -3.19
N LYS A 99 -4.00 -14.94 -3.71
CA LYS A 99 -3.85 -15.64 -5.00
C LYS A 99 -4.45 -17.04 -4.97
N LYS A 100 -4.22 -17.76 -3.88
CA LYS A 100 -4.73 -19.14 -3.69
C LYS A 100 -6.27 -19.16 -3.64
N GLU A 101 -6.88 -18.21 -2.96
CA GLU A 101 -8.32 -18.22 -2.70
C GLU A 101 -9.14 -17.54 -3.81
N HIS A 102 -8.61 -16.49 -4.45
CA HIS A 102 -9.34 -15.67 -5.42
C HIS A 102 -8.66 -15.53 -6.79
N GLY A 103 -7.40 -15.91 -6.91
CA GLY A 103 -6.69 -16.08 -8.17
C GLY A 103 -6.91 -14.98 -9.20
N GLU A 104 -7.54 -15.34 -10.31
CA GLU A 104 -7.80 -14.45 -11.44
C GLU A 104 -8.99 -13.50 -11.23
N GLU A 105 -9.81 -13.74 -10.21
CA GLU A 105 -10.99 -12.91 -9.96
C GLU A 105 -10.67 -11.51 -9.46
N VAL A 106 -9.48 -11.32 -8.88
CA VAL A 106 -9.05 -10.03 -8.35
C VAL A 106 -8.82 -9.03 -9.48
N ASP A 107 -9.45 -7.87 -9.40
CA ASP A 107 -9.26 -6.77 -10.36
C ASP A 107 -8.15 -5.81 -9.94
N ALA A 108 -8.04 -5.53 -8.63
CA ALA A 108 -7.04 -4.63 -8.05
C ALA A 108 -6.62 -5.08 -6.65
N ILE A 109 -5.47 -4.60 -6.18
CA ILE A 109 -4.95 -4.88 -4.84
C ILE A 109 -4.59 -3.57 -4.16
N VAL A 110 -5.03 -3.41 -2.90
CA VAL A 110 -4.67 -2.29 -2.03
C VAL A 110 -3.77 -2.81 -0.92
N VAL A 111 -2.65 -2.13 -0.69
CA VAL A 111 -1.72 -2.43 0.40
C VAL A 111 -1.64 -1.24 1.34
N LEU A 112 -2.05 -1.42 2.60
CA LEU A 112 -1.88 -0.45 3.69
C LEU A 112 -1.00 -1.08 4.76
N MET A 113 0.28 -0.76 4.74
CA MET A 113 1.28 -1.38 5.61
C MET A 113 2.40 -0.38 5.95
N GLY A 114 3.02 -0.52 7.12
CA GLY A 114 4.18 0.27 7.50
C GLY A 114 4.11 0.85 8.91
N THR A 115 2.93 1.01 9.49
CA THR A 115 2.76 1.48 10.87
C THR A 115 3.52 0.61 11.88
N ASN A 116 3.44 -0.71 11.73
CA ASN A 116 4.12 -1.63 12.62
C ASN A 116 5.62 -1.76 12.32
N ASP A 117 6.07 -1.50 11.10
CA ASP A 117 7.50 -1.38 10.77
C ASP A 117 8.11 -0.19 11.54
N PHE A 118 7.43 0.98 11.54
CA PHE A 118 7.83 2.14 12.33
C PHE A 118 7.84 1.83 13.84
N ASN A 119 6.75 1.26 14.37
CA ASN A 119 6.62 0.93 15.80
C ASN A 119 7.70 -0.06 16.27
N SER A 120 8.08 -0.99 15.41
CA SER A 120 9.13 -1.98 15.68
C SER A 120 10.53 -1.45 15.39
N SER A 121 10.65 -0.18 15.03
CA SER A 121 11.94 0.48 14.73
C SER A 121 12.74 -0.26 13.65
N VAL A 122 12.09 -0.70 12.58
CA VAL A 122 12.75 -1.29 11.42
C VAL A 122 13.49 -0.18 10.68
N PRO A 123 14.81 -0.23 10.51
CA PRO A 123 15.55 0.82 9.82
C PRO A 123 15.03 1.05 8.40
N VAL A 124 14.92 2.31 7.95
CA VAL A 124 14.41 2.64 6.62
C VAL A 124 15.26 2.04 5.51
N GLY A 125 16.59 2.09 5.64
CA GLY A 125 17.54 1.50 4.69
C GLY A 125 17.60 2.21 3.34
N THR A 126 18.16 1.53 2.35
CA THR A 126 18.34 2.01 0.98
C THR A 126 17.64 1.10 -0.03
N TRP A 127 17.23 1.67 -1.19
CA TRP A 127 16.52 0.92 -2.24
C TRP A 127 17.42 -0.03 -3.01
N PHE A 128 18.66 0.42 -3.30
CA PHE A 128 19.56 -0.24 -4.24
C PHE A 128 20.97 -0.30 -3.66
N ALA A 129 21.68 -1.37 -3.98
CA ALA A 129 23.13 -1.46 -3.96
C ALA A 129 23.68 -1.16 -5.35
N GLU A 130 24.90 -0.63 -5.42
CA GLU A 130 25.63 -0.47 -6.67
C GLU A 130 26.56 -1.65 -6.87
N LYS A 131 26.55 -2.23 -8.09
CA LYS A 131 27.43 -3.31 -8.51
C LYS A 131 28.05 -2.99 -9.86
N GLU A 132 29.35 -3.16 -9.98
CA GLU A 132 30.02 -3.04 -11.28
C GLU A 132 29.78 -4.28 -12.12
N GLU A 133 29.34 -4.08 -13.36
CA GLU A 133 29.07 -5.15 -14.32
C GLU A 133 29.56 -4.74 -15.70
N GLN A 134 29.94 -5.75 -16.49
CA GLN A 134 30.23 -5.58 -17.91
C GLN A 134 28.92 -5.47 -18.69
N VAL A 135 28.78 -4.43 -19.48
CA VAL A 135 27.60 -4.21 -20.34
C VAL A 135 28.03 -3.89 -21.77
N MET A 136 27.36 -4.48 -22.73
CA MET A 136 27.55 -4.14 -24.12
C MET A 136 26.97 -2.76 -24.42
N ALA A 137 27.78 -1.86 -24.93
CA ALA A 137 27.40 -0.49 -25.27
C ALA A 137 27.92 -0.09 -26.64
N ALA A 138 27.16 0.78 -27.31
CA ALA A 138 27.57 1.44 -28.55
C ALA A 138 26.83 2.77 -28.71
N ARG A 139 27.54 3.81 -29.13
CA ARG A 139 26.94 5.11 -29.54
C ARG A 139 27.71 5.62 -30.74
N GLY A 140 27.20 5.29 -31.94
CA GLY A 140 27.86 5.68 -33.20
C GLY A 140 29.15 4.92 -33.51
N GLU A 141 29.49 3.90 -32.74
CA GLU A 141 30.71 3.07 -32.85
C GLU A 141 30.38 1.58 -32.83
N THR A 142 31.39 0.72 -33.04
CA THR A 142 31.25 -0.71 -32.88
C THR A 142 30.93 -1.07 -31.42
N LYS A 143 30.02 -2.02 -31.23
CA LYS A 143 29.67 -2.54 -29.91
C LYS A 143 30.92 -2.99 -29.14
N LYS A 144 31.07 -2.55 -27.90
CA LYS A 144 32.16 -2.92 -27.00
C LYS A 144 31.64 -3.20 -25.59
N LEU A 145 32.38 -4.02 -24.85
CA LEU A 145 32.12 -4.23 -23.43
C LEU A 145 32.68 -3.04 -22.62
N GLU A 146 31.83 -2.49 -21.76
CA GLU A 146 32.21 -1.41 -20.85
C GLU A 146 31.83 -1.79 -19.42
N THR A 147 32.68 -1.44 -18.46
CA THR A 147 32.34 -1.56 -17.04
C THR A 147 31.46 -0.40 -16.63
N ARG A 148 30.29 -0.67 -16.14
CA ARG A 148 29.36 0.34 -15.62
C ARG A 148 28.76 -0.10 -14.28
N LYS A 149 28.44 0.89 -13.43
CA LYS A 149 27.69 0.65 -12.21
C LYS A 149 26.22 0.38 -12.53
N ARG A 150 25.71 -0.72 -12.01
CA ARG A 150 24.31 -1.10 -12.05
C ARG A 150 23.69 -0.99 -10.66
N ARG A 151 22.49 -0.43 -10.59
CA ARG A 151 21.68 -0.47 -9.37
C ARG A 151 20.94 -1.81 -9.29
N VAL A 152 21.12 -2.51 -8.18
CA VAL A 152 20.46 -3.78 -7.88
C VAL A 152 19.56 -3.59 -6.67
N PRO A 153 18.26 -3.92 -6.73
CA PRO A 153 17.37 -3.82 -5.58
C PRO A 153 17.90 -4.61 -4.38
N ILE A 154 17.86 -4.01 -3.20
CA ILE A 154 18.21 -4.69 -1.95
C ILE A 154 16.98 -5.49 -1.52
N MET A 155 17.12 -6.82 -1.47
CA MET A 155 16.08 -7.77 -1.10
C MET A 155 16.40 -8.34 0.28
N THR A 156 16.02 -7.61 1.36
CA THR A 156 16.26 -8.02 2.75
C THR A 156 15.06 -7.71 3.64
N ASN A 157 14.86 -8.51 4.67
CA ASN A 157 13.87 -8.27 5.71
C ASN A 157 14.39 -7.34 6.85
N ASP A 158 15.64 -6.94 6.82
CA ASP A 158 16.28 -6.16 7.88
C ASP A 158 15.97 -4.67 7.77
N THR A 159 15.53 -4.19 6.60
CA THR A 159 15.20 -2.80 6.36
C THR A 159 13.83 -2.64 5.73
N TYR A 160 13.17 -1.50 5.99
CA TYR A 160 11.85 -1.19 5.47
C TYR A 160 11.80 -1.20 3.93
N LYS A 161 12.75 -0.51 3.28
CA LYS A 161 12.85 -0.50 1.81
C LYS A 161 13.16 -1.87 1.22
N GLY A 162 13.97 -2.68 1.91
CA GLY A 162 14.24 -4.06 1.51
C GLY A 162 12.98 -4.93 1.55
N ARG A 163 12.19 -4.81 2.62
CA ARG A 163 10.89 -5.50 2.75
C ARG A 163 9.90 -5.09 1.67
N ILE A 164 9.83 -3.78 1.35
CA ILE A 164 8.99 -3.28 0.27
C ILE A 164 9.43 -3.86 -1.08
N ASN A 165 10.74 -3.90 -1.37
CA ASN A 165 11.28 -4.52 -2.58
C ASN A 165 10.83 -5.99 -2.70
N ILE A 166 10.93 -6.77 -1.61
CA ILE A 166 10.47 -8.16 -1.57
C ILE A 166 8.96 -8.23 -1.82
N GLY A 167 8.17 -7.48 -1.05
CA GLY A 167 6.71 -7.50 -1.12
C GLY A 167 6.18 -7.13 -2.50
N LEU A 168 6.68 -6.03 -3.07
CA LEU A 168 6.25 -5.57 -4.40
C LEU A 168 6.70 -6.50 -5.53
N SER A 169 7.93 -7.05 -5.45
CA SER A 169 8.39 -8.03 -6.42
C SER A 169 7.52 -9.28 -6.40
N HIS A 170 7.13 -9.73 -5.21
CA HIS A 170 6.25 -10.89 -5.03
C HIS A 170 4.83 -10.62 -5.55
N LEU A 171 4.25 -9.48 -5.20
CA LEU A 171 2.94 -9.06 -5.70
C LEU A 171 2.91 -8.97 -7.23
N LYS A 172 3.93 -8.35 -7.85
CA LYS A 172 4.04 -8.26 -9.31
C LYS A 172 4.18 -9.61 -9.99
N LYS A 173 4.85 -10.56 -9.33
CA LYS A 173 4.97 -11.94 -9.83
C LYS A 173 3.63 -12.67 -9.79
N LEU A 174 2.87 -12.55 -8.70
CA LEU A 174 1.57 -13.23 -8.53
C LEU A 174 0.46 -12.58 -9.35
N PHE A 175 0.52 -11.26 -9.51
CA PHE A 175 -0.53 -10.44 -10.12
C PHE A 175 0.06 -9.48 -11.17
N PRO A 176 0.65 -10.00 -12.26
CA PRO A 176 1.45 -9.20 -13.21
C PRO A 176 0.63 -8.13 -13.93
N ASP A 177 -0.68 -8.36 -14.13
CA ASP A 177 -1.56 -7.49 -14.90
C ASP A 177 -2.56 -6.70 -14.05
N LYS A 178 -2.50 -6.85 -12.72
CA LYS A 178 -3.44 -6.19 -11.83
C LYS A 178 -2.89 -4.84 -11.35
N GLN A 179 -3.80 -3.90 -11.09
CA GLN A 179 -3.46 -2.64 -10.45
C GLN A 179 -3.09 -2.90 -8.99
N ILE A 180 -1.96 -2.36 -8.56
CA ILE A 180 -1.54 -2.36 -7.15
C ILE A 180 -1.53 -0.92 -6.67
N VAL A 181 -2.29 -0.64 -5.62
CA VAL A 181 -2.39 0.67 -4.96
C VAL A 181 -1.72 0.57 -3.60
N LEU A 182 -0.74 1.43 -3.36
CA LEU A 182 -0.06 1.54 -2.09
C LEU A 182 -0.63 2.72 -1.32
N LEU A 183 -1.03 2.49 -0.08
CA LEU A 183 -1.43 3.54 0.85
C LEU A 183 -0.28 3.78 1.83
N THR A 184 0.02 5.05 2.07
CA THR A 184 1.02 5.45 3.07
C THR A 184 0.52 5.16 4.49
N PRO A 185 1.40 4.94 5.47
CA PRO A 185 1.02 5.00 6.87
C PRO A 185 0.25 6.28 7.17
N LEU A 186 -0.77 6.19 8.02
CA LEU A 186 -1.60 7.31 8.41
C LEU A 186 -0.88 8.20 9.44
N HIS A 187 -1.24 9.47 9.46
CA HIS A 187 -0.91 10.35 10.58
C HIS A 187 -1.43 9.75 11.89
N ARG A 188 -0.67 9.95 12.95
CA ARG A 188 -0.95 9.31 14.23
C ARG A 188 -0.86 10.28 15.40
N SER A 189 -1.78 10.15 16.33
CA SER A 189 -1.72 10.74 17.67
C SER A 189 -1.25 9.69 18.69
N LEU A 190 -1.11 10.09 19.94
CA LEU A 190 -0.91 9.16 21.06
C LEU A 190 -2.03 8.11 21.06
N ALA A 191 -1.65 6.85 21.15
CA ALA A 191 -2.59 5.74 21.27
C ALA A 191 -2.20 4.81 22.40
N GLU A 192 -3.15 4.47 23.27
CA GLU A 192 -2.98 3.59 24.42
C GLU A 192 -3.91 2.39 24.28
N PHE A 193 -3.32 1.22 24.05
CA PHE A 193 -4.02 -0.06 23.93
C PHE A 193 -3.80 -0.95 25.16
N GLY A 194 -3.46 -0.34 26.30
CA GLY A 194 -3.11 -0.98 27.57
C GLY A 194 -1.66 -0.73 27.97
N GLU A 195 -1.28 -1.09 29.20
CA GLU A 195 0.02 -0.78 29.82
C GLU A 195 1.24 -1.22 28.99
N LYS A 196 1.10 -2.27 28.19
CA LYS A 196 2.20 -2.83 27.38
C LYS A 196 2.19 -2.37 25.92
N ASN A 197 1.23 -1.55 25.52
CA ASN A 197 1.10 -1.07 24.15
C ASN A 197 0.67 0.40 24.15
N VAL A 198 1.64 1.27 24.43
CA VAL A 198 1.51 2.71 24.33
C VAL A 198 2.35 3.17 23.14
N GLN A 199 1.72 3.88 22.21
CA GLN A 199 2.33 4.33 20.98
C GLN A 199 2.34 5.87 20.97
N PRO A 200 3.53 6.51 21.08
CA PRO A 200 3.65 7.96 20.98
C PRO A 200 3.09 8.51 19.67
N ASP A 201 2.76 9.78 19.66
CA ASP A 201 2.36 10.48 18.43
C ASP A 201 3.54 10.61 17.45
N GLU A 202 3.25 11.11 16.26
CA GLU A 202 4.22 11.17 15.15
C GLU A 202 5.36 12.17 15.33
N SER A 203 5.30 13.03 16.35
CA SER A 203 6.38 13.98 16.67
C SER A 203 7.59 13.32 17.33
N TYR A 204 7.44 12.05 17.76
CA TYR A 204 8.53 11.29 18.38
C TYR A 204 9.21 10.35 17.39
N GLN A 205 10.53 10.33 17.45
CA GLN A 205 11.33 9.32 16.74
C GLN A 205 11.13 7.93 17.34
N ASN A 206 11.23 6.91 16.50
CA ASN A 206 11.32 5.54 16.95
C ASN A 206 12.75 5.22 17.49
N LYS A 207 12.98 3.98 17.94
CA LYS A 207 14.26 3.57 18.55
C LYS A 207 15.45 3.59 17.57
N CYS A 208 15.23 3.61 16.25
CA CYS A 208 16.31 3.77 15.29
C CYS A 208 16.51 5.24 14.83
N GLY A 209 15.87 6.21 15.50
CA GLY A 209 16.05 7.63 15.26
C GLY A 209 15.27 8.19 14.08
N GLU A 210 14.27 7.46 13.58
CA GLU A 210 13.47 7.86 12.43
C GLU A 210 12.09 8.37 12.86
N TYR A 211 11.60 9.41 12.17
CA TYR A 211 10.21 9.82 12.23
C TYR A 211 9.34 8.99 11.28
N VAL A 212 8.02 8.97 11.52
CA VAL A 212 7.08 8.27 10.62
C VAL A 212 7.15 8.77 9.18
N ASP A 213 7.48 10.06 8.99
CA ASP A 213 7.67 10.68 7.68
C ASP A 213 8.67 9.96 6.79
N ALA A 214 9.75 9.40 7.37
CA ALA A 214 10.74 8.66 6.61
C ALA A 214 10.15 7.39 5.97
N TYR A 215 9.19 6.74 6.65
CA TYR A 215 8.46 5.57 6.13
C TYR A 215 7.44 5.98 5.07
N VAL A 216 6.74 7.09 5.26
CA VAL A 216 5.83 7.68 4.27
C VAL A 216 6.61 8.02 3.00
N GLN A 217 7.72 8.76 3.10
CA GLN A 217 8.55 9.15 1.96
C GLN A 217 9.15 7.94 1.24
N ALA A 218 9.51 6.88 1.97
CA ALA A 218 9.96 5.65 1.34
C ALA A 218 8.86 5.06 0.43
N LEU A 219 7.61 4.97 0.87
CA LEU A 219 6.52 4.47 0.03
C LEU A 219 6.22 5.39 -1.17
N MET A 220 6.23 6.70 -0.97
CA MET A 220 6.05 7.66 -2.06
C MET A 220 7.14 7.56 -3.13
N ALA A 221 8.34 7.14 -2.76
CA ALA A 221 9.48 7.01 -3.68
C ALA A 221 9.53 5.67 -4.44
N CYS A 222 8.63 4.69 -4.17
CA CYS A 222 8.60 3.41 -4.89
C CYS A 222 7.73 3.41 -6.16
N THR A 223 7.17 4.53 -6.57
CA THR A 223 6.28 4.70 -7.74
C THR A 223 7.01 4.99 -9.03
#